data_82474bdacf60b896504595f0ede18942
#
_entry.id   82474bdacf60b896504595f0ede18942
#
_cell.length_a   1.000
_cell.length_b   1.000
_cell.length_c   1.000
_cell.angle_alpha   90.00
_cell.angle_beta   90.00
_cell.angle_gamma   90.00
#
_symmetry.space_group_name_H-M   'P 1'
#
loop_
_entity.id
_entity.type
_entity.pdbx_description
1 polymer ?
#
loop_
_entity_poly.entity_id
_entity_poly.type
_entity_poly.pdbx_seq_one_letter_code
_entity_poly.pdbx_strand_id
1 'polypeptide(L)'
;MIGHTHKDEFEIGYSNYAKQSFATANSMSYIAPALTPTSGSPAFRIYSLDPVTFGVLDFTEYSTSLESSTYQSASGPVWAPYYSAKATYGPLVTQPVTTPSAELSPAFWHNVTTAFEANDTAFQEYVARKSRGWGVSSCTGDCKTDEICQLRAAEAQYNCATVSPGIDFKRDEAQAKVKESECHGSKVAEMLRKIAKRVA
;
A
#
# COMPACT_ATOMS: atom_id res chain seq x y z
N MET A 1 -9.68 5.48 -4.39
CA MET A 1 -9.30 4.32 -3.56
C MET A 1 -9.02 3.17 -4.51
N ILE A 2 -7.88 2.55 -4.38
CA ILE A 2 -7.39 1.48 -5.26
C ILE A 2 -7.08 0.28 -4.37
N GLY A 3 -7.30 -0.94 -4.85
CA GLY A 3 -6.90 -2.16 -4.18
C GLY A 3 -6.40 -3.14 -5.23
N HIS A 4 -5.16 -3.59 -5.11
CA HIS A 4 -4.56 -4.59 -5.99
C HIS A 4 -3.40 -5.31 -5.30
N THR A 5 -2.55 -4.56 -4.61
CA THR A 5 -1.38 -5.11 -3.92
C THR A 5 -1.75 -5.90 -2.67
N HIS A 6 -2.98 -5.74 -2.16
CA HIS A 6 -3.48 -6.28 -0.89
C HIS A 6 -2.72 -5.78 0.33
N LYS A 7 -1.87 -4.77 0.16
CA LYS A 7 -1.08 -4.13 1.21
C LYS A 7 -1.72 -2.80 1.61
N ASP A 8 -1.40 -2.35 2.80
CA ASP A 8 -1.74 -1.02 3.28
C ASP A 8 -0.69 -0.03 2.76
N GLU A 9 -1.03 0.72 1.72
CA GLU A 9 -0.10 1.62 1.04
C GLU A 9 -0.81 2.93 0.66
N PHE A 10 -0.02 3.90 0.19
CA PHE A 10 -0.50 5.12 -0.43
C PHE A 10 0.49 5.57 -1.50
N GLU A 11 0.01 6.39 -2.43
CA GLU A 11 0.86 7.01 -3.45
C GLU A 11 0.48 8.48 -3.62
N ILE A 12 1.48 9.32 -3.82
CA ILE A 12 1.34 10.77 -3.96
C ILE A 12 1.61 11.16 -5.40
N GLY A 13 0.66 11.89 -5.99
CA GLY A 13 0.85 12.55 -7.28
C GLY A 13 1.32 13.98 -7.11
N TYR A 14 2.16 14.44 -8.05
CA TYR A 14 2.74 15.78 -8.04
C TYR A 14 2.44 16.51 -9.33
N SER A 15 2.16 17.81 -9.23
CA SER A 15 2.09 18.70 -10.40
C SER A 15 3.45 18.91 -11.07
N ASN A 16 4.54 18.60 -10.37
CA ASN A 16 5.90 18.65 -10.90
C ASN A 16 6.78 17.59 -10.23
N TYR A 17 6.98 16.47 -10.92
CA TYR A 17 7.79 15.36 -10.43
C TYR A 17 9.30 15.65 -10.39
N ALA A 18 9.80 16.62 -11.18
CA ALA A 18 11.20 17.04 -11.11
C ALA A 18 11.48 17.90 -9.85
N LYS A 19 10.43 18.40 -9.18
CA LYS A 19 10.51 19.20 -7.96
C LYS A 19 9.45 18.74 -6.95
N GLN A 20 9.52 17.48 -6.57
CA GLN A 20 8.62 16.92 -5.56
C GLN A 20 8.75 17.67 -4.23
N SER A 21 7.66 18.22 -3.74
CA SER A 21 7.64 18.98 -2.51
C SER A 21 6.21 19.05 -1.95
N PHE A 22 6.10 19.50 -0.72
CA PHE A 22 4.83 19.88 -0.09
C PHE A 22 3.94 20.74 -1.02
N ALA A 23 4.54 21.73 -1.70
CA ALA A 23 3.80 22.66 -2.55
C ALA A 23 3.36 22.07 -3.89
N THR A 24 3.99 21.00 -4.35
CA THR A 24 3.68 20.34 -5.63
C THR A 24 2.87 19.05 -5.48
N ALA A 25 2.74 18.52 -4.28
CA ALA A 25 1.87 17.38 -4.00
C ALA A 25 0.39 17.78 -4.17
N ASN A 26 -0.31 17.15 -5.11
CA ASN A 26 -1.65 17.59 -5.53
C ASN A 26 -2.71 16.48 -5.55
N SER A 27 -2.32 15.23 -5.48
CA SER A 27 -3.26 14.10 -5.49
C SER A 27 -2.76 12.94 -4.62
N MET A 28 -3.69 12.08 -4.23
CA MET A 28 -3.45 10.92 -3.37
C MET A 28 -4.18 9.70 -3.88
N SER A 29 -3.48 8.58 -3.93
CA SER A 29 -4.07 7.25 -4.01
C SER A 29 -3.96 6.55 -2.66
N TYR A 30 -5.09 6.22 -2.07
CA TYR A 30 -5.16 5.35 -0.89
C TYR A 30 -5.35 3.91 -1.37
N ILE A 31 -4.36 3.06 -1.11
CA ILE A 31 -4.38 1.64 -1.45
C ILE A 31 -4.78 0.88 -0.19
N ALA A 32 -6.01 0.39 -0.18
CA ALA A 32 -6.53 -0.31 0.99
C ALA A 32 -6.02 -1.75 1.05
N PRO A 33 -5.80 -2.29 2.26
CA PRO A 33 -5.50 -3.70 2.45
C PRO A 33 -6.69 -4.57 2.04
N ALA A 34 -6.46 -5.87 1.89
CA ALA A 34 -7.50 -6.82 1.51
C ALA A 34 -8.01 -7.64 2.69
N LEU A 35 -9.27 -8.08 2.57
CA LEU A 35 -9.82 -9.14 3.42
C LEU A 35 -9.16 -10.50 3.13
N THR A 36 -8.61 -10.68 1.93
CA THR A 36 -7.89 -11.88 1.53
C THR A 36 -6.49 -11.89 2.16
N PRO A 37 -6.11 -12.95 2.90
CA PRO A 37 -4.85 -12.99 3.63
C PRO A 37 -3.64 -13.38 2.74
N THR A 38 -3.50 -12.78 1.58
CA THR A 38 -2.39 -13.08 0.65
C THR A 38 -1.15 -12.23 0.88
N SER A 39 -1.31 -11.06 1.49
CA SER A 39 -0.22 -10.09 1.70
C SER A 39 -0.24 -9.51 3.12
N GLY A 40 -0.69 -10.30 4.08
CA GLY A 40 -0.81 -9.93 5.48
C GLY A 40 -2.12 -10.35 6.11
N SER A 41 -2.34 -10.01 7.36
CA SER A 41 -3.59 -10.28 8.07
C SER A 41 -4.78 -9.60 7.37
N PRO A 42 -5.97 -10.22 7.35
CA PRO A 42 -7.18 -9.62 6.80
C PRO A 42 -7.44 -8.25 7.42
N ALA A 43 -7.74 -7.27 6.59
CA ALA A 43 -8.02 -5.92 7.08
C ALA A 43 -8.97 -5.15 6.14
N PHE A 44 -9.60 -4.11 6.70
CA PHE A 44 -10.38 -3.12 5.98
C PHE A 44 -10.25 -1.75 6.65
N ARG A 45 -10.64 -0.68 5.94
CA ARG A 45 -10.58 0.68 6.44
C ARG A 45 -11.95 1.33 6.52
N ILE A 46 -12.14 2.14 7.56
CA ILE A 46 -13.26 3.08 7.67
C ILE A 46 -12.68 4.49 7.58
N TYR A 47 -13.17 5.27 6.62
CA TYR A 47 -12.73 6.64 6.38
C TYR A 47 -13.68 7.65 7.04
N SER A 48 -13.10 8.67 7.67
CA SER A 48 -13.79 9.88 8.10
C SER A 48 -13.54 10.97 7.05
N LEU A 49 -14.60 11.49 6.46
CA LEU A 49 -14.53 12.51 5.41
C LEU A 49 -15.13 13.82 5.90
N ASP A 50 -14.59 14.93 5.43
CA ASP A 50 -15.24 16.23 5.57
C ASP A 50 -16.49 16.27 4.68
N PRO A 51 -17.69 16.61 5.22
CA PRO A 51 -18.90 16.57 4.42
C PRO A 51 -19.03 17.70 3.39
N VAL A 52 -18.14 18.70 3.45
CA VAL A 52 -18.15 19.86 2.54
C VAL A 52 -17.08 19.72 1.46
N THR A 53 -15.84 19.39 1.85
CA THR A 53 -14.70 19.28 0.93
C THR A 53 -14.53 17.87 0.37
N PHE A 54 -15.12 16.86 1.02
CA PHE A 54 -14.89 15.43 0.81
C PHE A 54 -13.44 15.01 1.04
N GLY A 55 -12.63 15.85 1.66
CA GLY A 55 -11.27 15.54 2.07
C GLY A 55 -11.24 14.46 3.14
N VAL A 56 -10.19 13.66 3.14
CA VAL A 56 -10.00 12.61 4.16
C VAL A 56 -9.50 13.25 5.45
N LEU A 57 -10.34 13.22 6.48
CA LEU A 57 -9.96 13.71 7.81
C LEU A 57 -9.14 12.66 8.59
N ASP A 58 -9.50 11.39 8.45
CA ASP A 58 -8.79 10.26 9.04
C ASP A 58 -9.23 8.95 8.37
N PHE A 59 -8.52 7.88 8.62
CA PHE A 59 -9.06 6.53 8.50
C PHE A 59 -8.58 5.65 9.66
N THR A 60 -9.42 4.71 10.05
CA THR A 60 -9.05 3.65 10.98
C THR A 60 -9.00 2.34 10.21
N GLU A 61 -7.86 1.66 10.30
CA GLU A 61 -7.72 0.30 9.80
C GLU A 61 -8.13 -0.69 10.89
N TYR A 62 -8.96 -1.66 10.50
CA TYR A 62 -9.39 -2.77 11.32
C TYR A 62 -8.76 -4.05 10.79
N SER A 63 -8.20 -4.86 11.68
CA SER A 63 -7.58 -6.13 11.32
C SER A 63 -8.04 -7.25 12.25
N THR A 64 -7.87 -8.48 11.79
CA THR A 64 -8.10 -9.69 12.60
C THR A 64 -6.90 -10.61 12.50
N SER A 65 -6.57 -11.28 13.61
CA SER A 65 -5.48 -12.25 13.64
C SER A 65 -5.93 -13.60 13.14
N LEU A 66 -5.22 -14.16 12.16
CA LEU A 66 -5.42 -15.54 11.69
C LEU A 66 -4.91 -16.58 12.67
N GLU A 67 -4.07 -16.18 13.65
CA GLU A 67 -3.56 -17.07 14.71
C GLU A 67 -4.53 -17.15 15.90
N SER A 68 -5.59 -16.34 15.90
CA SER A 68 -6.61 -16.41 16.94
C SER A 68 -7.36 -17.72 16.90
N SER A 69 -7.55 -18.36 18.05
CA SER A 69 -8.36 -19.58 18.18
C SER A 69 -9.83 -19.38 17.76
N THR A 70 -10.30 -18.14 17.69
CA THR A 70 -11.67 -17.78 17.30
C THR A 70 -11.83 -17.56 15.80
N TYR A 71 -10.75 -17.52 15.03
CA TYR A 71 -10.78 -17.19 13.61
C TYR A 71 -11.73 -18.06 12.79
N GLN A 72 -11.73 -19.37 13.04
CA GLN A 72 -12.60 -20.34 12.36
C GLN A 72 -13.77 -20.84 13.23
N SER A 73 -14.03 -20.19 14.35
CA SER A 73 -15.13 -20.58 15.24
C SER A 73 -16.48 -20.05 14.72
N ALA A 74 -17.58 -20.56 15.30
CA ALA A 74 -18.92 -20.09 14.98
C ALA A 74 -19.14 -18.61 15.32
N SER A 75 -18.33 -18.03 16.25
CA SER A 75 -18.31 -16.61 16.56
C SER A 75 -17.54 -15.77 15.53
N GLY A 76 -16.89 -16.41 14.56
CA GLY A 76 -16.15 -15.76 13.49
C GLY A 76 -14.90 -15.01 13.94
N PRO A 77 -14.23 -14.32 13.00
CA PRO A 77 -13.07 -13.52 13.32
C PRO A 77 -13.46 -12.29 14.15
N VAL A 78 -12.62 -11.97 15.14
CA VAL A 78 -12.77 -10.73 15.94
C VAL A 78 -11.98 -9.62 15.25
N TRP A 79 -12.69 -8.59 14.80
CA TRP A 79 -12.10 -7.39 14.19
C TRP A 79 -11.80 -6.37 15.28
N ALA A 80 -10.58 -5.84 15.28
CA ALA A 80 -10.15 -4.80 16.19
C ALA A 80 -9.50 -3.63 15.45
N PRO A 81 -9.59 -2.39 15.97
CA PRO A 81 -8.82 -1.28 15.44
C PRO A 81 -7.33 -1.62 15.47
N TYR A 82 -6.65 -1.50 14.33
CA TYR A 82 -5.22 -1.72 14.22
C TYR A 82 -4.46 -0.41 14.38
N TYR A 83 -4.85 0.63 13.64
CA TYR A 83 -4.35 1.98 13.83
C TYR A 83 -5.29 3.04 13.20
N SER A 84 -5.15 4.30 13.64
CA SER A 84 -5.69 5.49 12.95
C SER A 84 -4.56 6.21 12.24
N ALA A 85 -4.79 6.63 11.01
CA ALA A 85 -3.79 7.34 10.21
C ALA A 85 -3.37 8.66 10.87
N LYS A 86 -4.34 9.45 11.32
CA LYS A 86 -4.07 10.74 11.97
C LYS A 86 -3.29 10.57 13.27
N ALA A 87 -3.71 9.64 14.13
CA ALA A 87 -3.02 9.41 15.40
C ALA A 87 -1.58 8.90 15.20
N THR A 88 -1.35 8.12 14.13
CA THR A 88 -0.07 7.48 13.84
C THR A 88 0.89 8.42 13.11
N TYR A 89 0.43 9.05 12.05
CA TYR A 89 1.28 9.84 11.16
C TYR A 89 1.23 11.34 11.45
N GLY A 90 0.14 11.83 12.06
CA GLY A 90 -0.02 13.24 12.37
C GLY A 90 1.08 13.83 13.25
N PRO A 91 1.56 13.13 14.29
CA PRO A 91 2.66 13.60 15.12
C PRO A 91 4.04 13.58 14.44
N LEU A 92 4.20 12.82 13.34
CA LEU A 92 5.51 12.64 12.69
C LEU A 92 5.94 13.86 11.87
N VAL A 93 4.99 14.66 11.40
CA VAL A 93 5.28 15.80 10.52
C VAL A 93 5.69 17.03 11.33
N THR A 94 6.54 17.88 10.75
CA THR A 94 7.12 19.07 11.43
C THR A 94 6.05 20.01 12.00
N GLN A 95 4.91 20.13 11.32
CA GLN A 95 3.72 20.80 11.83
C GLN A 95 2.66 19.74 12.10
N PRO A 96 2.52 19.27 13.35
CA PRO A 96 1.67 18.13 13.68
C PRO A 96 0.21 18.33 13.22
N VAL A 97 -0.32 17.33 12.53
CA VAL A 97 -1.71 17.30 12.04
C VAL A 97 -2.52 16.39 12.96
N THR A 98 -2.90 16.92 14.11
CA THR A 98 -3.62 16.18 15.16
C THR A 98 -5.03 16.67 15.39
N THR A 99 -5.39 17.85 14.87
CA THR A 99 -6.73 18.42 14.97
C THR A 99 -7.74 17.56 14.20
N PRO A 100 -8.88 17.17 14.77
CA PRO A 100 -9.87 16.30 14.13
C PRO A 100 -10.34 16.79 12.75
N SER A 101 -10.50 18.10 12.56
CA SER A 101 -10.96 18.71 11.32
C SER A 101 -9.87 18.95 10.27
N ALA A 102 -8.60 18.74 10.62
CA ALA A 102 -7.52 18.89 9.64
C ALA A 102 -7.50 17.71 8.66
N GLU A 103 -7.44 17.98 7.37
CA GLU A 103 -7.39 16.97 6.33
C GLU A 103 -6.01 16.31 6.23
N LEU A 104 -5.99 15.02 5.91
CA LEU A 104 -4.79 14.27 5.50
C LEU A 104 -4.54 14.52 4.00
N SER A 105 -4.15 15.76 3.68
CA SER A 105 -3.95 16.24 2.31
C SER A 105 -2.75 15.57 1.61
N PRO A 106 -2.61 15.66 0.27
CA PRO A 106 -1.41 15.20 -0.42
C PRO A 106 -0.12 15.79 0.14
N ALA A 107 -0.16 17.08 0.53
CA ALA A 107 0.94 17.79 1.16
C ALA A 107 1.31 17.20 2.54
N PHE A 108 0.33 16.82 3.34
CA PHE A 108 0.57 16.10 4.59
C PHE A 108 1.31 14.79 4.35
N TRP A 109 0.87 13.98 3.39
CA TRP A 109 1.50 12.70 3.08
C TRP A 109 2.92 12.86 2.51
N HIS A 110 3.18 13.93 1.74
CA HIS A 110 4.55 14.27 1.37
C HIS A 110 5.44 14.48 2.60
N ASN A 111 4.96 15.24 3.58
CA ASN A 111 5.71 15.45 4.83
C ASN A 111 5.89 14.16 5.64
N VAL A 112 4.93 13.24 5.61
CA VAL A 112 5.08 11.89 6.21
C VAL A 112 6.22 11.14 5.53
N THR A 113 6.32 11.13 4.19
CA THR A 113 7.44 10.49 3.50
C THR A 113 8.78 11.18 3.81
N THR A 114 8.80 12.49 4.01
CA THR A 114 9.99 13.22 4.47
C THR A 114 10.38 12.81 5.91
N ALA A 115 9.39 12.61 6.78
CA ALA A 115 9.67 12.06 8.12
C ALA A 115 10.23 10.64 8.07
N PHE A 116 9.78 9.80 7.12
CA PHE A 116 10.34 8.48 6.90
C PHE A 116 11.82 8.54 6.46
N GLU A 117 12.20 9.47 5.60
CA GLU A 117 13.61 9.69 5.23
C GLU A 117 14.48 9.95 6.45
N ALA A 118 13.99 10.77 7.37
CA ALA A 118 14.74 11.22 8.56
C ALA A 118 14.66 10.27 9.76
N ASN A 119 13.68 9.36 9.82
CA ASN A 119 13.40 8.51 10.97
C ASN A 119 13.17 7.05 10.56
N ASP A 120 14.21 6.23 10.73
CA ASP A 120 14.16 4.81 10.39
C ASP A 120 13.12 4.04 11.20
N THR A 121 12.91 4.38 12.47
CA THR A 121 11.91 3.72 13.31
C THR A 121 10.51 3.94 12.75
N ALA A 122 10.14 5.18 12.44
CA ALA A 122 8.84 5.51 11.87
C ALA A 122 8.64 4.83 10.49
N PHE A 123 9.71 4.73 9.70
CA PHE A 123 9.68 4.02 8.42
C PHE A 123 9.48 2.51 8.60
N GLN A 124 10.23 1.85 9.52
CA GLN A 124 10.07 0.41 9.77
C GLN A 124 8.68 0.08 10.34
N GLU A 125 8.10 0.95 11.14
CA GLU A 125 6.72 0.82 11.60
C GLU A 125 5.72 0.91 10.44
N TYR A 126 5.94 1.79 9.46
CA TYR A 126 5.16 1.83 8.23
C TYR A 126 5.29 0.52 7.46
N VAL A 127 6.50 0.00 7.27
CA VAL A 127 6.75 -1.30 6.60
C VAL A 127 6.00 -2.43 7.30
N ALA A 128 5.97 -2.45 8.63
CA ALA A 128 5.20 -3.44 9.39
C ALA A 128 3.68 -3.29 9.16
N ARG A 129 3.18 -2.06 9.09
CA ARG A 129 1.74 -1.80 8.83
C ARG A 129 1.31 -2.26 7.46
N LYS A 130 2.15 -2.19 6.43
CA LYS A 130 1.82 -2.66 5.06
C LYS A 130 1.21 -4.07 5.06
N SER A 131 1.72 -4.96 5.90
CA SER A 131 1.24 -6.34 6.03
C SER A 131 0.50 -6.62 7.34
N ARG A 132 0.16 -5.58 8.11
CA ARG A 132 -0.48 -5.69 9.43
C ARG A 132 0.33 -6.58 10.37
N GLY A 133 1.66 -6.45 10.33
CA GLY A 133 2.59 -7.19 11.17
C GLY A 133 2.92 -8.61 10.70
N TRP A 134 2.36 -9.08 9.59
CA TRP A 134 2.60 -10.43 9.07
C TRP A 134 3.84 -10.47 8.18
N GLY A 135 4.77 -11.41 8.47
CA GLY A 135 5.93 -11.64 7.61
C GLY A 135 6.82 -10.42 7.40
N VAL A 136 6.92 -9.54 8.41
CA VAL A 136 7.68 -8.29 8.31
C VAL A 136 9.17 -8.59 8.16
N SER A 137 9.78 -8.06 7.12
CA SER A 137 11.22 -8.01 6.94
C SER A 137 11.73 -6.57 7.02
N SER A 138 12.95 -6.39 7.55
CA SER A 138 13.57 -5.07 7.59
C SER A 138 13.82 -4.54 6.18
N CYS A 139 13.48 -3.27 5.96
CA CYS A 139 13.68 -2.57 4.69
C CYS A 139 14.62 -1.38 4.94
N THR A 140 15.91 -1.55 4.58
CA THR A 140 16.98 -0.57 4.82
C THR A 140 17.77 -0.31 3.53
N GLY A 141 18.57 0.75 3.49
CA GLY A 141 19.38 1.09 2.32
C GLY A 141 18.53 1.32 1.07
N ASP A 142 18.87 0.64 -0.01
CA ASP A 142 18.17 0.76 -1.31
C ASP A 142 16.69 0.40 -1.19
N CYS A 143 16.33 -0.61 -0.38
CA CYS A 143 14.94 -0.96 -0.11
C CYS A 143 14.14 0.25 0.43
N LYS A 144 14.69 0.99 1.39
CA LYS A 144 14.04 2.19 1.95
C LYS A 144 13.89 3.28 0.90
N THR A 145 14.95 3.50 0.12
CA THR A 145 14.97 4.50 -0.95
C THR A 145 13.91 4.20 -2.00
N ASP A 146 13.86 2.95 -2.47
CA ASP A 146 12.90 2.50 -3.47
C ASP A 146 11.45 2.58 -2.95
N GLU A 147 11.22 2.16 -1.71
CA GLU A 147 9.90 2.22 -1.10
C GLU A 147 9.38 3.66 -0.98
N ILE A 148 10.20 4.59 -0.46
CA ILE A 148 9.81 6.01 -0.37
C ILE A 148 9.59 6.62 -1.75
N CYS A 149 10.40 6.22 -2.73
CA CYS A 149 10.23 6.66 -4.10
C CYS A 149 8.89 6.17 -4.68
N GLN A 150 8.50 4.92 -4.45
CA GLN A 150 7.20 4.38 -4.87
C GLN A 150 6.03 5.14 -4.23
N LEU A 151 6.12 5.47 -2.94
CA LEU A 151 5.12 6.30 -2.27
C LEU A 151 4.93 7.67 -2.92
N ARG A 152 5.93 8.17 -3.63
CA ARG A 152 5.95 9.46 -4.33
C ARG A 152 5.73 9.34 -5.84
N ALA A 153 5.23 8.22 -6.33
CA ALA A 153 5.14 7.92 -7.76
C ALA A 153 3.77 7.40 -8.18
N ALA A 154 2.71 8.16 -7.87
CA ALA A 154 1.34 7.81 -8.29
C ALA A 154 1.17 7.75 -9.83
N GLU A 155 2.10 8.30 -10.60
CA GLU A 155 2.15 8.16 -12.05
C GLU A 155 3.23 7.14 -12.44
N ALA A 156 2.83 6.08 -13.12
CA ALA A 156 3.68 4.93 -13.46
C ALA A 156 4.99 5.29 -14.19
N GLN A 157 4.98 6.36 -14.98
CA GLN A 157 6.17 6.85 -15.71
C GLN A 157 7.28 7.39 -14.79
N TYR A 158 6.96 7.71 -13.54
CA TYR A 158 7.91 8.19 -12.54
C TYR A 158 8.21 7.14 -11.47
N ASN A 159 7.73 5.91 -11.67
CA ASN A 159 8.01 4.80 -10.77
C ASN A 159 9.51 4.51 -10.76
N CYS A 160 10.06 4.43 -9.56
CA CYS A 160 11.48 4.16 -9.30
C CYS A 160 11.81 2.66 -9.37
N ALA A 161 10.82 1.80 -9.42
CA ALA A 161 11.05 0.39 -9.67
C ALA A 161 11.65 0.23 -11.07
N THR A 162 12.72 -0.56 -11.16
CA THR A 162 13.23 -1.00 -12.47
C THR A 162 12.08 -1.71 -13.18
N VAL A 163 11.49 -1.04 -14.16
CA VAL A 163 10.40 -1.59 -14.95
C VAL A 163 10.92 -2.85 -15.62
N SER A 164 10.54 -4.01 -15.14
CA SER A 164 10.69 -5.22 -15.94
C SER A 164 9.86 -4.99 -17.19
N PRO A 165 10.46 -5.08 -18.41
CA PRO A 165 9.67 -5.03 -19.61
C PRO A 165 8.55 -6.05 -19.46
N GLY A 166 7.33 -5.65 -19.80
CA GLY A 166 6.13 -6.48 -19.65
C GLY A 166 6.32 -7.89 -20.20
N ILE A 167 5.33 -8.72 -20.23
CA ILE A 167 5.41 -10.15 -20.57
C ILE A 167 6.43 -10.38 -21.68
N ASP A 168 7.60 -10.88 -21.33
CA ASP A 168 8.59 -11.34 -22.32
C ASP A 168 8.12 -12.70 -22.86
N PHE A 169 7.50 -12.69 -24.00
CA PHE A 169 7.03 -13.89 -24.67
C PHE A 169 8.16 -14.87 -25.06
N LYS A 170 9.45 -14.46 -24.92
CA LYS A 170 10.62 -15.29 -25.17
C LYS A 170 11.19 -15.92 -23.89
N ARG A 171 10.58 -15.74 -22.72
CA ARG A 171 11.07 -16.31 -21.48
C ARG A 171 10.84 -17.81 -21.46
N ASP A 172 11.92 -18.57 -21.34
CA ASP A 172 11.90 -20.02 -21.11
C ASP A 172 10.98 -20.38 -19.94
N GLU A 173 10.15 -21.40 -20.12
CA GLU A 173 9.16 -21.89 -19.14
C GLU A 173 9.78 -22.23 -17.77
N ALA A 174 11.11 -22.49 -17.71
CA ALA A 174 11.85 -22.77 -16.49
C ALA A 174 11.97 -21.57 -15.53
N GLN A 175 11.99 -20.32 -16.03
CA GLN A 175 12.08 -19.11 -15.18
C GLN A 175 10.69 -18.61 -14.74
N ALA A 176 9.63 -19.02 -15.39
CA ALA A 176 8.26 -18.66 -15.02
C ALA A 176 7.81 -19.24 -13.67
N LYS A 177 8.41 -20.36 -13.24
CA LYS A 177 8.01 -21.07 -12.00
C LYS A 177 8.44 -20.37 -10.70
N VAL A 178 9.36 -19.42 -10.74
CA VAL A 178 9.93 -18.79 -9.52
C VAL A 178 9.16 -17.54 -9.08
N LYS A 179 8.31 -16.95 -9.91
CA LYS A 179 7.53 -15.72 -9.59
C LYS A 179 6.02 -15.90 -9.54
N GLU A 180 5.54 -17.12 -9.39
CA GLU A 180 4.09 -17.43 -9.44
C GLU A 180 3.29 -17.11 -8.18
N SER A 181 3.90 -16.54 -7.14
CA SER A 181 3.21 -16.43 -5.84
C SER A 181 2.42 -15.14 -5.61
N GLU A 182 2.52 -14.12 -6.44
CA GLU A 182 1.98 -12.79 -6.07
C GLU A 182 0.84 -12.24 -6.95
N CYS A 183 0.52 -12.82 -8.10
CA CYS A 183 -0.62 -12.37 -8.92
C CYS A 183 -1.41 -13.54 -9.49
N HIS A 184 -2.68 -13.65 -9.09
CA HIS A 184 -3.64 -14.66 -9.59
C HIS A 184 -4.00 -14.51 -11.08
N GLY A 185 -3.31 -13.64 -11.84
CA GLY A 185 -3.44 -13.51 -13.29
C GLY A 185 -3.00 -14.73 -14.11
N SER A 186 -2.20 -15.63 -13.51
CA SER A 186 -1.64 -16.80 -14.19
C SER A 186 -2.71 -17.81 -14.66
N LYS A 187 -3.77 -18.03 -13.86
CA LYS A 187 -4.83 -19.00 -14.21
C LYS A 187 -5.65 -18.56 -15.43
N VAL A 188 -5.90 -17.27 -15.59
CA VAL A 188 -6.62 -16.75 -16.77
C VAL A 188 -5.75 -16.86 -18.01
N ALA A 189 -4.47 -16.51 -17.90
CA ALA A 189 -3.52 -16.65 -19.01
C ALA A 189 -3.32 -18.12 -19.42
N GLU A 190 -3.27 -19.04 -18.47
CA GLU A 190 -3.20 -20.48 -18.73
C GLU A 190 -4.48 -20.99 -19.39
N MET A 191 -5.65 -20.56 -18.93
CA MET A 191 -6.94 -20.91 -19.54
C MET A 191 -7.02 -20.39 -20.98
N LEU A 192 -6.61 -19.14 -21.24
CA LEU A 192 -6.57 -18.57 -22.58
C LEU A 192 -5.60 -19.30 -23.50
N ARG A 193 -4.42 -19.73 -23.01
CA ARG A 193 -3.49 -20.58 -23.78
C ARG A 193 -4.08 -21.94 -24.12
N LYS A 194 -4.84 -22.56 -23.18
CA LYS A 194 -5.51 -23.84 -23.44
C LYS A 194 -6.63 -23.70 -24.48
N ILE A 195 -7.34 -22.57 -24.47
CA ILE A 195 -8.38 -22.26 -25.47
C ILE A 195 -7.73 -22.04 -26.85
N ALA A 196 -6.66 -21.22 -26.93
CA ALA A 196 -5.97 -20.95 -28.19
C ALA A 196 -5.41 -22.22 -28.84
N LYS A 197 -4.91 -23.18 -28.06
CA LYS A 197 -4.41 -24.49 -28.57
C LYS A 197 -5.52 -25.44 -29.05
N ARG A 198 -6.80 -25.16 -28.74
CA ARG A 198 -7.94 -25.97 -29.20
C ARG A 198 -8.60 -25.43 -30.48
N VAL A 199 -8.25 -24.20 -30.86
CA VAL A 199 -8.84 -23.51 -32.03
C VAL A 199 -7.85 -23.45 -33.20
N ALA A 200 -6.60 -23.81 -32.97
CA ALA A 200 -5.56 -24.02 -34.00
C ALA A 200 -5.45 -25.49 -34.38
#